data_b73ccc53f6d5d334e8ccc0bf6355b0ce
#
_entry.id   b73ccc53f6d5d334e8ccc0bf6355b0ce
#
_cell.length_a   1.000
_cell.length_b   1.000
_cell.length_c   1.000
_cell.angle_alpha   90.00
_cell.angle_beta   90.00
_cell.angle_gamma   90.00
#
_symmetry.space_group_name_H-M   'P 1'
#
loop_
_entity.id
_entity.type
_entity.pdbx_description
1 polymer ?
#
loop_
_entity_poly.entity_id
_entity_poly.type
_entity_poly.pdbx_seq_one_letter_code
_entity_poly.pdbx_strand_id
1 'polypeptide(L)'
;MSPLTPRQLDVVALIAAGCSNDEVGARLGISPRTAKAHSDVLRQKLGVKRRRQIPIAYRLLTGQDPLSAGNSTPRPARPDR
;
A
#
# COMPACT_ATOMS: atom_id res chain seq x y z
N MET A 1 18.44 4.78 4.03
CA MET A 1 17.25 4.21 3.59
C MET A 1 16.18 5.26 3.39
N SER A 2 15.46 5.14 2.34
CA SER A 2 14.50 6.13 2.03
C SER A 2 13.18 5.76 2.66
N PRO A 3 12.60 6.63 3.46
CA PRO A 3 11.32 6.30 4.06
C PRO A 3 10.24 6.27 2.98
N LEU A 4 9.16 5.59 3.29
CA LEU A 4 8.03 5.58 2.39
C LEU A 4 7.28 6.90 2.48
N THR A 5 6.80 7.37 1.35
CA THR A 5 5.98 8.58 1.34
C THR A 5 4.57 8.27 1.87
N PRO A 6 3.81 9.29 2.27
CA PRO A 6 2.44 9.05 2.71
C PRO A 6 1.60 8.31 1.67
N ARG A 7 1.75 8.65 0.40
CA ARG A 7 1.00 7.96 -0.66
C ARG A 7 1.44 6.50 -0.76
N GLN A 8 2.72 6.22 -0.59
CA GLN A 8 3.21 4.85 -0.62
C GLN A 8 2.67 4.06 0.57
N LEU A 9 2.54 4.69 1.73
CA LEU A 9 1.93 4.03 2.88
C LEU A 9 0.47 3.69 2.62
N ASP A 10 -0.27 4.58 1.97
CA ASP A 10 -1.64 4.30 1.58
C ASP A 10 -1.71 3.09 0.67
N VAL A 11 -0.78 2.99 -0.28
CA VAL A 11 -0.75 1.86 -1.20
C VAL A 11 -0.44 0.57 -0.45
N VAL A 12 0.50 0.61 0.50
CA VAL A 12 0.80 -0.58 1.31
C VAL A 12 -0.45 -1.08 2.01
N ALA A 13 -1.21 -0.18 2.62
CA ALA A 13 -2.41 -0.56 3.35
C ALA A 13 -3.44 -1.19 2.43
N LEU A 14 -3.62 -0.64 1.25
CA LEU A 14 -4.60 -1.18 0.30
C LEU A 14 -4.16 -2.52 -0.26
N ILE A 15 -2.87 -2.69 -0.52
CA ILE A 15 -2.35 -3.99 -0.95
C ILE A 15 -2.56 -5.02 0.16
N ALA A 16 -2.30 -4.64 1.40
CA ALA A 16 -2.50 -5.54 2.54
C ALA A 16 -3.96 -5.95 2.66
N ALA A 17 -4.87 -5.08 2.28
CA ALA A 17 -6.30 -5.37 2.32
C ALA A 17 -6.76 -6.20 1.12
N GLY A 18 -5.86 -6.54 0.21
CA GLY A 18 -6.21 -7.38 -0.94
C GLY A 18 -6.66 -6.63 -2.18
N CYS A 19 -6.40 -5.34 -2.25
CA CYS A 19 -6.84 -4.54 -3.38
C CYS A 19 -5.95 -4.77 -4.60
N SER A 20 -6.57 -4.84 -5.76
CA SER A 20 -5.85 -4.87 -7.03
C SER A 20 -5.38 -3.46 -7.38
N ASN A 21 -4.58 -3.34 -8.45
CA ASN A 21 -4.18 -2.01 -8.91
C ASN A 21 -5.38 -1.17 -9.32
N ASP A 22 -6.39 -1.78 -9.91
CA ASP A 22 -7.61 -1.07 -10.26
C ASP A 22 -8.31 -0.53 -9.03
N GLU A 23 -8.38 -1.36 -8.00
CA GLU A 23 -9.02 -0.97 -6.75
C GLU A 23 -8.23 0.09 -6.00
N VAL A 24 -6.91 -0.05 -6.00
CA VAL A 24 -6.04 0.97 -5.40
C VAL A 24 -6.25 2.30 -6.11
N GLY A 25 -6.25 2.26 -7.44
CA GLY A 25 -6.47 3.47 -8.22
C GLY A 25 -7.80 4.12 -7.92
N ALA A 26 -8.86 3.32 -7.85
CA ALA A 26 -10.19 3.86 -7.57
C ALA A 26 -10.24 4.50 -6.19
N ARG A 27 -9.63 3.88 -5.20
CA ARG A 27 -9.68 4.40 -3.84
C ARG A 27 -8.85 5.64 -3.63
N LEU A 28 -7.75 5.75 -4.37
CA LEU A 28 -6.84 6.88 -4.21
C LEU A 28 -7.07 7.98 -5.25
N GLY A 29 -7.97 7.73 -6.20
CA GLY A 29 -8.22 8.71 -7.24
C GLY A 29 -7.09 8.82 -8.24
N ILE A 30 -6.39 7.72 -8.50
CA ILE A 30 -5.30 7.68 -9.48
C ILE A 30 -5.57 6.57 -10.47
N SER A 31 -4.86 6.59 -11.60
CA SER A 31 -5.06 5.55 -12.60
C SER A 31 -4.48 4.23 -12.13
N PRO A 32 -4.97 3.11 -12.66
CA PRO A 32 -4.36 1.82 -12.35
C PRO A 32 -2.88 1.76 -12.73
N ARG A 33 -2.50 2.44 -13.78
CA ARG A 33 -1.10 2.52 -14.20
C ARG A 33 -0.25 3.19 -13.11
N THR A 34 -0.75 4.28 -12.56
CA THR A 34 -0.04 4.98 -11.50
C THR A 34 0.01 4.11 -10.24
N ALA A 35 -1.08 3.41 -9.94
CA ALA A 35 -1.09 2.48 -8.81
C ALA A 35 -0.03 1.39 -8.99
N LYS A 36 0.10 0.87 -10.21
CA LYS A 36 1.12 -0.14 -10.48
C LYS A 36 2.52 0.45 -10.30
N ALA A 37 2.73 1.69 -10.75
CA ALA A 37 4.02 2.34 -10.58
C ALA A 37 4.38 2.48 -9.11
N HIS A 38 3.42 2.83 -8.28
CA HIS A 38 3.66 2.89 -6.84
C HIS A 38 4.07 1.54 -6.28
N SER A 39 3.39 0.47 -6.69
CA SER A 39 3.75 -0.85 -6.19
C SER A 39 5.13 -1.29 -6.67
N ASP A 40 5.52 -0.92 -7.88
CA ASP A 40 6.85 -1.23 -8.39
C ASP A 40 7.93 -0.54 -7.56
N VAL A 41 7.72 0.72 -7.23
CA VAL A 41 8.66 1.46 -6.38
C VAL A 41 8.72 0.84 -4.99
N LEU A 42 7.58 0.44 -4.46
CA LEU A 42 7.53 -0.20 -3.15
C LEU A 42 8.32 -1.51 -3.15
N ARG A 43 8.20 -2.30 -4.21
CA ARG A 43 8.96 -3.54 -4.29
C ARG A 43 10.45 -3.25 -4.25
N GLN A 44 10.89 -2.20 -4.93
CA GLN A 44 12.29 -1.82 -4.91
C GLN A 44 12.72 -1.34 -3.52
N LYS A 45 11.93 -0.50 -2.90
CA LYS A 45 12.28 0.04 -1.59
C LYS A 45 12.31 -1.02 -0.51
N LEU A 46 11.42 -2.00 -0.62
CA LEU A 46 11.33 -3.06 0.38
C LEU A 46 12.16 -4.29 0.02
N GLY A 47 12.77 -4.29 -1.15
CA GLY A 47 13.66 -5.38 -1.54
C GLY A 47 12.95 -6.68 -1.86
N VAL A 48 11.74 -6.62 -2.37
CA VAL A 48 10.97 -7.82 -2.69
C VAL A 48 10.67 -7.87 -4.19
N LYS A 49 10.37 -9.05 -4.68
CA LYS A 49 10.12 -9.23 -6.10
C LYS A 49 8.65 -9.24 -6.47
N ARG A 50 7.81 -9.60 -5.53
CA ARG A 50 6.39 -9.76 -5.83
C ARG A 50 5.56 -8.77 -5.04
N ARG A 51 4.50 -8.31 -5.68
CA ARG A 51 3.61 -7.33 -5.07
C ARG A 51 3.04 -7.83 -3.74
N ARG A 52 2.67 -9.10 -3.69
CA ARG A 52 2.07 -9.65 -2.48
C ARG A 52 3.05 -9.74 -1.31
N GLN A 53 4.34 -9.59 -1.57
CA GLN A 53 5.35 -9.59 -0.52
C GLN A 53 5.49 -8.23 0.13
N ILE A 54 4.92 -7.19 -0.47
CA ILE A 54 5.04 -5.83 0.05
C ILE A 54 4.54 -5.71 1.48
N PRO A 55 3.32 -6.20 1.82
CA PRO A 55 2.87 -6.05 3.22
C PRO A 55 3.75 -6.79 4.21
N ILE A 56 4.20 -7.98 3.85
CA ILE A 56 5.04 -8.78 4.73
C ILE A 56 6.38 -8.08 4.97
N ALA A 57 6.99 -7.58 3.90
CA ALA A 57 8.26 -6.88 4.03
C ALA A 57 8.10 -5.60 4.85
N TYR A 58 7.02 -4.88 4.64
CA TYR A 58 6.76 -3.67 5.39
C TYR A 58 6.68 -3.99 6.89
N ARG A 59 5.97 -5.04 7.24
CA ARG A 59 5.82 -5.44 8.63
C ARG A 59 7.17 -5.85 9.25
N LEU A 60 7.97 -6.60 8.50
CA LEU A 60 9.27 -7.05 8.99
C LEU A 60 10.24 -5.89 9.18
N LEU A 61 10.17 -4.89 8.32
CA LEU A 61 11.12 -3.78 8.38
C LEU A 61 10.70 -2.70 9.37
N THR A 62 9.42 -2.51 9.57
CA THR A 62 8.95 -1.43 10.43
C THR A 62 8.34 -1.91 11.75
N GLY A 63 7.96 -3.18 11.81
CA GLY A 63 7.28 -3.71 12.97
C GLY A 63 5.83 -3.27 13.05
N GLN A 64 5.31 -2.62 12.04
CA GLN A 64 3.96 -2.08 12.07
C GLN A 64 3.03 -2.90 11.21
N ASP A 65 1.75 -2.84 11.54
CA ASP A 65 0.73 -3.55 10.79
C ASP A 65 0.53 -2.85 9.44
N PRO A 66 0.74 -3.55 8.32
CA PRO A 66 0.56 -2.91 7.01
C PRO A 66 -0.85 -2.43 6.77
N LEU A 67 -1.85 -3.06 7.38
CA LEU A 67 -3.23 -2.58 7.23
C LEU A 67 -3.43 -1.20 7.81
N SER A 68 -2.58 -0.81 8.75
CA SER A 68 -2.66 0.50 9.36
C SER A 68 -1.71 1.50 8.77
N ALA A 69 -0.97 1.11 7.73
CA ALA A 69 0.08 1.97 7.20
C ALA A 69 -0.45 3.28 6.67
N GLY A 70 -1.63 3.24 6.05
CA GLY A 70 -2.19 4.44 5.46
C GLY A 70 -3.22 5.13 6.30
N ASN A 71 -3.07 5.09 7.60
CA ASN A 71 -4.13 5.53 8.46
C ASN A 71 -4.16 6.98 8.74
N SER A 72 -3.50 7.73 8.01
CA SER A 72 -3.61 9.15 8.17
C SER A 72 -5.05 9.57 7.97
N THR A 73 -5.85 8.73 7.33
CA THR A 73 -7.19 9.00 7.23
C THR A 73 -7.90 7.92 7.80
N PRO A 74 -8.55 8.11 8.70
CA PRO A 74 -9.29 7.11 9.28
C PRO A 74 -10.34 6.71 8.40
N ARG A 75 -10.55 5.87 8.12
CA ARG A 75 -11.41 5.48 7.38
C ARG A 75 -12.38 4.89 7.80
N PRO A 76 -13.10 5.13 7.75
CA PRO A 76 -14.10 4.63 8.23
C PRO A 76 -14.49 3.53 7.56
N ALA A 77 -14.75 3.10 7.84
CA ALA A 77 -15.07 2.13 7.46
C ALA A 77 -15.81 1.95 6.48
N ARG A 78 -15.91 1.46 6.11
CA ARG A 78 -16.51 1.19 5.33
C ARG A 78 -17.57 0.84 5.46
N PRO A 79 -18.18 0.98 5.17
CA PRO A 79 -19.24 0.78 5.41
C PRO A 79 -19.86 -0.21 5.08
N ASP A 80 -19.85 -0.42 4.89
CA ASP A 80 -20.44 -1.07 4.73
C ASP A 80 -20.88 -1.55 4.69
N ARG A 81 -20.86 -1.83 4.67
CA ARG A 81 -21.12 -2.38 4.74
C ARG A 81 -21.48 -2.61 4.86
#